data_4c05c5919693b09a13b9362f6383dde9
#
_entry.id   4c05c5919693b09a13b9362f6383dde9
#
_cell.length_a   1.000
_cell.length_b   1.000
_cell.length_c   1.000
_cell.angle_alpha   90.00
_cell.angle_beta   90.00
_cell.angle_gamma   90.00
#
_symmetry.space_group_name_H-M   'P 1'
#
loop_
_entity.id
_entity.type
_entity.pdbx_description
1 polymer ?
#
loop_
_entity_poly.entity_id
_entity_poly.type
_entity_poly.pdbx_seq_one_letter_code
_entity_poly.pdbx_strand_id
1 'polypeptide(L)'
;KGIVQEFVASHLDDATAAQLTPAALLTHLNTRLLSYGSDRHVTLICMIVDTEHAVLQWSVAGHLPSPILYTQGRAQFLTGQGQPAGLFEHAVFNDEQMPLPEVFSLSLFSDGVFDVMPEQHLITSEAALPKLITTAKGDYAAAVECLGLANCSNMPDDIAMLVLSRNLA
;
A
#
# COMPACT_ATOMS: atom_id res chain seq x y z
N LYS A 1 4.08 -14.94 5.04
CA LYS A 1 4.53 -15.41 3.70
C LYS A 1 3.77 -16.67 3.27
N GLY A 2 3.70 -17.73 4.11
CA GLY A 2 3.01 -18.99 3.75
C GLY A 2 1.54 -18.83 3.41
N ILE A 3 0.78 -18.06 4.17
CA ILE A 3 -0.66 -17.81 3.94
C ILE A 3 -0.92 -17.19 2.57
N VAL A 4 -0.13 -16.18 2.18
CA VAL A 4 -0.27 -15.53 0.87
C VAL A 4 0.06 -16.51 -0.26
N GLN A 5 1.12 -17.30 -0.10
CA GLN A 5 1.49 -18.34 -1.09
C GLN A 5 0.41 -19.41 -1.24
N GLU A 6 -0.19 -19.85 -0.14
CA GLU A 6 -1.30 -20.81 -0.12
C GLU A 6 -2.51 -20.25 -0.90
N PHE A 7 -2.90 -19.01 -0.63
CA PHE A 7 -4.01 -18.34 -1.31
C PHE A 7 -3.75 -18.20 -2.81
N VAL A 8 -2.60 -17.67 -3.20
CA VAL A 8 -2.25 -17.50 -4.61
C VAL A 8 -2.22 -18.86 -5.33
N ALA A 9 -1.59 -19.88 -4.72
CA ALA A 9 -1.51 -21.19 -5.32
C ALA A 9 -2.88 -21.86 -5.54
N SER A 10 -3.87 -21.56 -4.70
CA SER A 10 -5.25 -22.08 -4.87
C SER A 10 -6.07 -21.35 -5.95
N HIS A 11 -5.53 -20.29 -6.58
CA HIS A 11 -6.20 -19.46 -7.59
C HIS A 11 -5.39 -19.37 -8.90
N LEU A 12 -4.49 -20.34 -9.16
CA LEU A 12 -3.66 -20.33 -10.37
C LEU A 12 -4.32 -20.93 -11.60
N ASP A 13 -5.50 -21.56 -11.47
CA ASP A 13 -6.25 -22.08 -12.60
C ASP A 13 -7.23 -21.03 -13.15
N ASP A 14 -7.56 -21.15 -14.46
CA ASP A 14 -8.44 -20.20 -15.14
C ASP A 14 -9.84 -20.09 -14.50
N ALA A 15 -10.30 -21.14 -13.82
CA ALA A 15 -11.62 -21.17 -13.20
C ALA A 15 -11.68 -20.33 -11.91
N THR A 16 -10.57 -20.22 -11.19
CA THR A 16 -10.47 -19.52 -9.90
C THR A 16 -9.70 -18.18 -10.00
N ALA A 17 -8.99 -17.94 -11.10
CA ALA A 17 -8.19 -16.73 -11.28
C ALA A 17 -9.01 -15.42 -11.11
N ALA A 18 -10.27 -15.43 -11.55
CA ALA A 18 -11.17 -14.29 -11.39
C ALA A 18 -11.53 -13.96 -9.91
N GLN A 19 -11.27 -14.90 -9.00
CA GLN A 19 -11.47 -14.73 -7.55
C GLN A 19 -10.21 -14.23 -6.84
N LEU A 20 -9.09 -14.12 -7.56
CA LEU A 20 -7.85 -13.56 -7.04
C LEU A 20 -7.95 -12.05 -7.00
N THR A 21 -8.57 -11.51 -5.96
CA THR A 21 -8.69 -10.08 -5.73
C THR A 21 -7.96 -9.65 -4.47
N PRO A 22 -7.56 -8.37 -4.35
CA PRO A 22 -6.97 -7.85 -3.12
C PRO A 22 -7.84 -8.09 -1.87
N ALA A 23 -9.15 -7.84 -1.95
CA ALA A 23 -10.06 -8.05 -0.83
C ALA A 23 -10.22 -9.53 -0.46
N ALA A 24 -10.25 -10.43 -1.44
CA ALA A 24 -10.30 -11.86 -1.19
C ALA A 24 -9.05 -12.36 -0.45
N LEU A 25 -7.86 -11.87 -0.83
CA LEU A 25 -6.64 -12.17 -0.10
C LEU A 25 -6.67 -11.64 1.34
N LEU A 26 -7.12 -10.39 1.55
CA LEU A 26 -7.23 -9.83 2.91
C LEU A 26 -8.22 -10.60 3.78
N THR A 27 -9.36 -11.01 3.21
CA THR A 27 -10.36 -11.85 3.89
C THR A 27 -9.77 -13.20 4.29
N HIS A 28 -9.07 -13.86 3.38
CA HIS A 28 -8.37 -15.10 3.66
C HIS A 28 -7.33 -14.93 4.77
N LEU A 29 -6.50 -13.88 4.69
CA LEU A 29 -5.49 -13.55 5.68
C LEU A 29 -6.11 -13.30 7.06
N ASN A 30 -7.20 -12.52 7.13
CA ASN A 30 -7.94 -12.25 8.36
C ASN A 30 -8.41 -13.55 9.01
N THR A 31 -9.07 -14.42 8.25
CA THR A 31 -9.56 -15.71 8.73
C THR A 31 -8.43 -16.58 9.27
N ARG A 32 -7.30 -16.64 8.56
CA ARG A 32 -6.15 -17.45 8.96
C ARG A 32 -5.48 -16.91 10.23
N LEU A 33 -5.31 -15.58 10.34
CA LEU A 33 -4.74 -14.96 11.54
C LEU A 33 -5.60 -15.20 12.77
N LEU A 34 -6.92 -15.03 12.65
CA LEU A 34 -7.86 -15.34 13.74
C LEU A 34 -7.81 -16.79 14.15
N SER A 35 -7.66 -17.73 13.21
CA SER A 35 -7.59 -19.17 13.50
C SER A 35 -6.38 -19.58 14.34
N TYR A 36 -5.32 -18.78 14.37
CA TYR A 36 -4.16 -19.02 15.23
C TYR A 36 -4.40 -18.64 16.70
N GLY A 37 -5.53 -18.01 17.04
CA GLY A 37 -5.87 -17.62 18.41
C GLY A 37 -4.85 -16.65 19.02
N SER A 38 -4.17 -15.88 18.21
CA SER A 38 -3.17 -14.89 18.61
C SER A 38 -3.80 -13.49 18.66
N ASP A 39 -3.45 -12.70 19.67
CA ASP A 39 -3.83 -11.27 19.74
C ASP A 39 -3.10 -10.40 18.70
N ARG A 40 -2.35 -11.04 17.80
CA ARG A 40 -1.58 -10.32 16.77
C ARG A 40 -2.47 -10.00 15.57
N HIS A 41 -2.39 -8.77 15.14
CA HIS A 41 -3.03 -8.28 13.92
C HIS A 41 -1.98 -7.69 12.99
N VAL A 42 -2.38 -7.46 11.73
CA VAL A 42 -1.51 -6.90 10.71
C VAL A 42 -2.24 -5.78 9.98
N THR A 43 -1.55 -4.67 9.79
CA THR A 43 -1.97 -3.61 8.87
C THR A 43 -1.23 -3.80 7.55
N LEU A 44 -1.97 -3.82 6.45
CA LEU A 44 -1.36 -3.99 5.12
C LEU A 44 -2.25 -3.43 4.00
N ILE A 45 -1.61 -3.27 2.86
CA ILE A 45 -2.26 -2.98 1.58
C ILE A 45 -1.96 -4.15 0.65
N CYS A 46 -2.99 -4.64 -0.01
CA CYS A 46 -2.85 -5.57 -1.11
C CYS A 46 -3.17 -4.85 -2.42
N MET A 47 -2.32 -5.02 -3.44
CA MET A 47 -2.51 -4.39 -4.75
C MET A 47 -2.21 -5.39 -5.87
N ILE A 48 -2.99 -5.27 -6.94
CA ILE A 48 -2.77 -5.98 -8.21
C ILE A 48 -2.62 -4.93 -9.31
N VAL A 49 -1.47 -4.98 -9.98
CA VAL A 49 -1.17 -4.11 -11.13
C VAL A 49 -1.27 -4.97 -12.40
N ASP A 50 -2.43 -4.93 -13.05
CA ASP A 50 -2.67 -5.65 -14.29
C ASP A 50 -2.23 -4.78 -15.47
N THR A 51 -1.07 -5.12 -16.03
CA THR A 51 -0.49 -4.38 -17.16
C THR A 51 -1.07 -4.78 -18.50
N GLU A 52 -1.71 -5.94 -18.59
CA GLU A 52 -2.34 -6.45 -19.81
C GLU A 52 -3.70 -5.77 -20.03
N HIS A 53 -4.52 -5.68 -18.98
CA HIS A 53 -5.84 -5.05 -19.05
C HIS A 53 -5.80 -3.57 -18.63
N ALA A 54 -4.61 -3.04 -18.27
CA ALA A 54 -4.40 -1.69 -17.79
C ALA A 54 -5.32 -1.31 -16.62
N VAL A 55 -5.35 -2.15 -15.57
CA VAL A 55 -6.15 -1.96 -14.36
C VAL A 55 -5.25 -2.00 -13.13
N LEU A 56 -5.48 -1.07 -12.21
CA LEU A 56 -4.96 -1.08 -10.85
C LEU A 56 -6.11 -1.42 -9.90
N GLN A 57 -5.93 -2.46 -9.09
CA GLN A 57 -6.86 -2.86 -8.04
C GLN A 57 -6.15 -2.84 -6.68
N TRP A 58 -6.84 -2.46 -5.62
CA TRP A 58 -6.28 -2.51 -4.27
C TRP A 58 -7.35 -2.70 -3.20
N SER A 59 -6.91 -3.16 -2.05
CA SER A 59 -7.69 -3.24 -0.83
C SER A 59 -6.80 -2.92 0.38
N VAL A 60 -7.38 -2.32 1.41
CA VAL A 60 -6.66 -1.82 2.59
C VAL A 60 -7.14 -2.54 3.84
N ALA A 61 -6.19 -2.98 4.66
CA ALA A 61 -6.43 -3.53 5.99
C ALA A 61 -5.76 -2.66 7.07
N GLY A 62 -6.38 -1.54 7.42
CA GLY A 62 -5.94 -0.64 8.50
C GLY A 62 -4.56 0.02 8.31
N HIS A 63 -4.03 0.04 7.11
CA HIS A 63 -2.69 0.55 6.84
C HIS A 63 -2.68 2.06 6.60
N LEU A 64 -1.67 2.74 7.17
CA LEU A 64 -1.38 4.16 6.99
C LEU A 64 0.13 4.34 6.72
N PRO A 65 0.50 5.33 5.89
CA PRO A 65 -0.38 6.15 5.06
C PRO A 65 -0.98 5.36 3.88
N SER A 66 -2.06 5.90 3.32
CA SER A 66 -2.63 5.35 2.08
C SER A 66 -1.62 5.38 0.93
N PRO A 67 -1.70 4.47 -0.06
CA PRO A 67 -0.83 4.50 -1.24
C PRO A 67 -0.96 5.82 -1.99
N ILE A 68 0.14 6.27 -2.59
CA ILE A 68 0.19 7.52 -3.34
C ILE A 68 0.46 7.22 -4.81
N LEU A 69 -0.46 7.62 -5.68
CA LEU A 69 -0.30 7.56 -7.13
C LEU A 69 0.16 8.92 -7.65
N TYR A 70 1.31 8.93 -8.32
CA TYR A 70 1.79 10.06 -9.09
C TYR A 70 1.58 9.79 -10.58
N THR A 71 0.88 10.69 -11.24
CA THR A 71 0.67 10.68 -12.69
C THR A 71 0.37 12.09 -13.18
N GLN A 72 0.67 12.39 -14.42
CA GLN A 72 0.40 13.70 -15.05
C GLN A 72 0.90 14.90 -14.21
N GLY A 73 2.06 14.75 -13.57
CA GLY A 73 2.67 15.82 -12.76
C GLY A 73 2.05 16.05 -11.40
N ARG A 74 1.15 15.16 -10.93
CA ARG A 74 0.43 15.29 -9.66
C ARG A 74 0.39 13.98 -8.90
N ALA A 75 0.57 14.06 -7.59
CA ALA A 75 0.39 12.94 -6.68
C ALA A 75 -0.92 13.07 -5.89
N GLN A 76 -1.58 11.95 -5.66
CA GLN A 76 -2.79 11.84 -4.86
C GLN A 76 -2.85 10.50 -4.12
N PHE A 77 -3.54 10.48 -2.99
CA PHE A 77 -3.82 9.23 -2.29
C PHE A 77 -4.78 8.34 -3.09
N LEU A 78 -4.53 7.05 -3.04
CA LEU A 78 -5.52 6.03 -3.39
C LEU A 78 -6.35 5.74 -2.14
N THR A 79 -7.62 6.08 -2.20
CA THR A 79 -8.54 5.88 -1.09
C THR A 79 -8.84 4.40 -0.89
N GLY A 80 -9.07 4.01 0.35
CA GLY A 80 -9.49 2.66 0.71
C GLY A 80 -9.68 2.61 2.22
N GLN A 81 -10.61 1.78 2.67
CA GLN A 81 -10.88 1.61 4.10
C GLN A 81 -10.94 0.13 4.44
N GLY A 82 -10.45 -0.22 5.61
CA GLY A 82 -10.54 -1.58 6.14
C GLY A 82 -9.98 -1.64 7.55
N GLN A 83 -10.45 -2.60 8.32
CA GLN A 83 -9.96 -2.88 9.65
C GLN A 83 -8.65 -3.68 9.56
N PRO A 84 -7.75 -3.60 10.56
CA PRO A 84 -6.58 -4.47 10.61
C PRO A 84 -6.95 -5.93 10.49
N ALA A 85 -6.21 -6.70 9.69
CA ALA A 85 -6.46 -8.12 9.51
C ALA A 85 -6.01 -8.91 10.76
N GLY A 86 -6.84 -9.85 11.19
CA GLY A 86 -6.61 -10.68 12.39
C GLY A 86 -7.15 -10.08 13.69
N LEU A 87 -7.85 -8.93 13.62
CA LEU A 87 -8.38 -8.27 14.82
C LEU A 87 -9.89 -8.49 15.01
N PHE A 88 -10.67 -8.54 13.92
CA PHE A 88 -12.12 -8.64 13.97
C PHE A 88 -12.63 -9.80 13.10
N GLU A 89 -13.51 -10.65 13.66
CA GLU A 89 -14.12 -11.78 12.93
C GLU A 89 -14.94 -11.35 11.72
N HIS A 90 -15.61 -10.21 11.83
CA HIS A 90 -16.49 -9.67 10.78
C HIS A 90 -15.86 -8.51 10.02
N ALA A 91 -14.53 -8.46 9.95
CA ALA A 91 -13.84 -7.46 9.14
C ALA A 91 -14.26 -7.60 7.67
N VAL A 92 -14.62 -6.47 7.05
CA VAL A 92 -14.99 -6.39 5.63
C VAL A 92 -13.89 -5.65 4.88
N PHE A 93 -13.42 -6.26 3.80
CA PHE A 93 -12.45 -5.67 2.90
C PHE A 93 -13.12 -5.45 1.54
N ASN A 94 -12.89 -4.31 0.93
CA ASN A 94 -13.47 -3.95 -0.35
C ASN A 94 -12.37 -3.77 -1.38
N ASP A 95 -12.64 -4.21 -2.60
CA ASP A 95 -11.78 -3.92 -3.74
C ASP A 95 -12.10 -2.54 -4.29
N GLU A 96 -11.07 -1.72 -4.37
CA GLU A 96 -11.08 -0.47 -5.13
C GLU A 96 -10.37 -0.72 -6.46
N GLN A 97 -10.76 0.00 -7.50
CA GLN A 97 -10.11 -0.13 -8.80
C GLN A 97 -10.11 1.17 -9.60
N MET A 98 -9.13 1.29 -10.48
CA MET A 98 -9.05 2.38 -11.45
C MET A 98 -8.29 1.93 -12.71
N PRO A 99 -8.48 2.63 -13.85
CA PRO A 99 -7.59 2.44 -15.00
C PRO A 99 -6.14 2.74 -14.62
N LEU A 100 -5.22 1.84 -15.00
CA LEU A 100 -3.78 2.03 -14.78
C LEU A 100 -3.26 3.07 -15.79
N PRO A 101 -2.69 4.20 -15.34
CA PRO A 101 -2.10 5.18 -16.24
C PRO A 101 -0.91 4.60 -17.01
N GLU A 102 -0.64 5.08 -18.23
CA GLU A 102 0.53 4.66 -19.01
C GLU A 102 1.85 5.13 -18.39
N VAL A 103 1.81 6.30 -17.73
CA VAL A 103 2.95 6.91 -17.02
C VAL A 103 2.53 7.11 -15.58
N PHE A 104 3.17 6.41 -14.66
CA PHE A 104 2.85 6.52 -13.24
C PHE A 104 4.03 6.15 -12.35
N SER A 105 3.94 6.59 -11.10
CA SER A 105 4.67 6.05 -9.96
C SER A 105 3.69 5.82 -8.81
N LEU A 106 3.78 4.65 -8.21
CA LEU A 106 3.00 4.24 -7.06
C LEU A 106 3.95 4.12 -5.87
N SER A 107 3.74 4.94 -4.85
CA SER A 107 4.56 4.96 -3.64
C SER A 107 3.77 4.43 -2.45
N LEU A 108 4.37 3.49 -1.71
CA LEU A 108 3.85 2.92 -0.48
C LEU A 108 4.88 3.14 0.63
N PHE A 109 4.42 3.43 1.82
CA PHE A 109 5.25 3.69 2.99
C PHE A 109 4.78 2.86 4.18
N SER A 110 5.69 2.51 5.09
CA SER A 110 5.32 2.17 6.47
C SER A 110 4.99 3.44 7.26
N ASP A 111 4.30 3.27 8.39
CA ASP A 111 3.91 4.36 9.29
C ASP A 111 5.11 5.13 9.87
N GLY A 112 6.27 4.51 10.00
CA GLY A 112 7.50 5.18 10.40
C GLY A 112 7.89 6.39 9.55
N VAL A 113 7.31 6.56 8.34
CA VAL A 113 7.53 7.76 7.53
C VAL A 113 7.08 9.04 8.25
N PHE A 114 6.07 8.94 9.13
CA PHE A 114 5.57 10.10 9.89
C PHE A 114 6.58 10.63 10.90
N ASP A 115 7.47 9.79 11.41
CA ASP A 115 8.47 10.16 12.41
C ASP A 115 9.59 11.04 11.85
N VAL A 116 9.78 11.01 10.54
CA VAL A 116 10.79 11.87 9.86
C VAL A 116 10.18 13.09 9.20
N MET A 117 8.85 13.21 9.22
CA MET A 117 8.20 14.39 8.67
C MET A 117 8.27 15.57 9.63
N PRO A 118 8.48 16.81 9.13
CA PRO A 118 8.69 18.00 9.97
C PRO A 118 7.45 18.44 10.74
N GLU A 119 6.30 17.88 10.45
CA GLU A 119 5.02 18.23 11.05
C GLU A 119 4.68 17.27 12.20
N GLN A 120 4.26 17.82 13.35
CA GLN A 120 4.04 17.06 14.59
C GLN A 120 2.64 16.43 14.70
N HIS A 121 1.74 16.66 13.74
CA HIS A 121 0.39 16.12 13.75
C HIS A 121 0.18 15.14 12.60
N LEU A 122 -0.26 13.91 12.89
CA LEU A 122 -0.45 12.84 11.93
C LEU A 122 -1.25 13.27 10.67
N ILE A 123 -2.34 14.00 10.86
CA ILE A 123 -3.21 14.45 9.74
C ILE A 123 -2.48 15.42 8.82
N THR A 124 -1.67 16.35 9.36
CA THR A 124 -0.90 17.30 8.57
C THR A 124 0.29 16.63 7.89
N SER A 125 0.94 15.71 8.56
CA SER A 125 2.02 14.89 7.99
C SER A 125 1.51 14.02 6.86
N GLU A 126 0.40 13.33 7.03
CA GLU A 126 -0.20 12.54 5.95
C GLU A 126 -0.54 13.43 4.75
N ALA A 127 -1.20 14.57 4.95
CA ALA A 127 -1.57 15.49 3.87
C ALA A 127 -0.35 16.10 3.13
N ALA A 128 0.83 16.11 3.73
CA ALA A 128 2.06 16.61 3.13
C ALA A 128 2.72 15.60 2.17
N LEU A 129 2.50 14.28 2.35
CA LEU A 129 3.10 13.23 1.56
C LEU A 129 2.83 13.36 0.04
N PRO A 130 1.60 13.60 -0.45
CA PRO A 130 1.38 13.77 -1.88
C PRO A 130 2.11 14.99 -2.45
N LYS A 131 2.27 16.07 -1.69
CA LYS A 131 3.04 17.24 -2.12
C LYS A 131 4.52 16.91 -2.26
N LEU A 132 5.06 16.14 -1.31
CA LEU A 132 6.42 15.65 -1.34
C LEU A 132 6.65 14.77 -2.58
N ILE A 133 5.79 13.78 -2.84
CA ILE A 133 5.88 12.91 -4.01
C ILE A 133 5.70 13.71 -5.32
N THR A 134 4.87 14.74 -5.33
CA THR A 134 4.76 15.66 -6.48
C THR A 134 6.07 16.39 -6.73
N THR A 135 6.72 16.90 -5.67
CA THR A 135 8.03 17.58 -5.76
C THR A 135 9.12 16.63 -6.24
N ALA A 136 9.12 15.41 -5.74
CA ALA A 136 10.02 14.32 -6.17
C ALA A 136 9.66 13.76 -7.56
N LYS A 137 8.58 14.21 -8.21
CA LYS A 137 8.08 13.73 -9.50
C LYS A 137 7.85 12.20 -9.52
N GLY A 138 7.52 11.62 -8.39
CA GLY A 138 7.34 10.18 -8.24
C GLY A 138 8.65 9.36 -8.28
N ASP A 139 9.80 10.00 -8.32
CA ASP A 139 11.11 9.32 -8.31
C ASP A 139 11.50 8.90 -6.90
N TYR A 140 12.01 7.66 -6.76
CA TYR A 140 12.40 7.09 -5.48
C TYR A 140 13.53 7.87 -4.81
N ALA A 141 14.62 8.15 -5.55
CA ALA A 141 15.80 8.79 -4.98
C ALA A 141 15.50 10.22 -4.55
N ALA A 142 14.75 10.97 -5.37
CA ALA A 142 14.31 12.31 -5.03
C ALA A 142 13.35 12.32 -3.82
N ALA A 143 12.48 11.32 -3.68
CA ALA A 143 11.61 11.20 -2.51
C ALA A 143 12.40 10.92 -1.22
N VAL A 144 13.39 10.02 -1.27
CA VAL A 144 14.31 9.74 -0.16
C VAL A 144 15.07 11.01 0.26
N GLU A 145 15.52 11.81 -0.70
CA GLU A 145 16.19 13.09 -0.43
C GLU A 145 15.23 14.10 0.19
N CYS A 146 14.01 14.26 -0.35
CA CYS A 146 12.98 15.15 0.18
C CYS A 146 12.57 14.79 1.62
N LEU A 147 12.59 13.50 1.98
CA LEU A 147 12.34 13.00 3.33
C LEU A 147 13.56 13.16 4.27
N GLY A 148 14.72 13.54 3.73
CA GLY A 148 15.95 13.66 4.51
C GLY A 148 16.55 12.32 4.98
N LEU A 149 16.06 11.19 4.44
CA LEU A 149 16.46 9.84 4.90
C LEU A 149 17.93 9.52 4.61
N ALA A 150 18.52 10.10 3.57
CA ALA A 150 19.92 9.89 3.21
C ALA A 150 20.92 10.30 4.30
N ASN A 151 20.54 11.21 5.21
CA ASN A 151 21.39 11.75 6.26
C ASN A 151 20.88 11.44 7.67
N CYS A 152 19.87 10.61 7.80
CA CYS A 152 19.25 10.29 9.10
C CYS A 152 20.10 9.22 9.81
N SER A 153 20.84 9.60 10.84
CA SER A 153 21.69 8.68 11.60
C SER A 153 20.94 8.00 12.78
N ASN A 154 19.75 8.46 13.11
CA ASN A 154 18.97 7.95 14.23
C ASN A 154 17.47 8.03 13.86
N MET A 155 16.92 6.91 13.41
CA MET A 155 15.49 6.81 13.08
C MET A 155 14.73 6.30 14.31
N PRO A 156 13.63 6.97 14.70
CA PRO A 156 12.83 6.53 15.85
C PRO A 156 12.08 5.24 15.59
N ASP A 157 11.73 4.96 14.35
CA ASP A 157 11.07 3.71 13.93
C ASP A 157 11.61 3.22 12.56
N ASP A 158 11.27 1.98 12.18
CA ASP A 158 11.63 1.38 10.90
C ASP A 158 10.82 2.01 9.76
N ILE A 159 11.52 2.55 8.76
CA ILE A 159 10.91 3.14 7.57
C ILE A 159 11.10 2.19 6.39
N ALA A 160 9.97 1.75 5.83
CA ALA A 160 9.96 1.05 4.55
C ALA A 160 9.27 1.93 3.50
N MET A 161 9.90 2.00 2.32
CA MET A 161 9.35 2.67 1.14
C MET A 161 9.47 1.73 -0.06
N LEU A 162 8.36 1.52 -0.75
CA LEU A 162 8.31 0.79 -2.01
C LEU A 162 7.78 1.73 -3.10
N VAL A 163 8.48 1.77 -4.22
CA VAL A 163 8.03 2.52 -5.40
C VAL A 163 7.95 1.58 -6.60
N LEU A 164 6.80 1.56 -7.23
CA LEU A 164 6.57 0.91 -8.52
C LEU A 164 6.30 1.98 -9.56
N SER A 165 7.10 2.04 -10.61
CA SER A 165 6.95 3.06 -11.66
C SER A 165 6.91 2.43 -13.06
N ARG A 166 6.23 3.11 -13.98
CA ARG A 166 6.18 2.78 -15.40
C ARG A 166 6.37 4.04 -16.22
N ASN A 167 7.35 3.98 -17.16
CA ASN A 167 7.63 5.07 -18.12
C ASN A 167 7.87 6.44 -17.47
N LEU A 168 8.28 6.48 -16.21
CA LEU A 168 8.67 7.73 -15.55
C LEU A 168 10.01 8.19 -16.16
N ALA A 169 10.07 9.44 -16.64
CA ALA A 169 11.27 10.01 -17.26
C ALA A 169 12.15 10.73 -16.23
#